data_443fa1b1bbf5f0afecaedf7248308687
#
_entry.id   443fa1b1bbf5f0afecaedf7248308687
#
_cell.length_a   1.000
_cell.length_b   1.000
_cell.length_c   1.000
_cell.angle_alpha   90.00
_cell.angle_beta   90.00
_cell.angle_gamma   90.00
#
_symmetry.space_group_name_H-M   'P 1'
#
loop_
_entity.id
_entity.type
_entity.pdbx_description
1 polymer ?
#
loop_
_entity_poly.entity_id
_entity_poly.type
_entity_poly.pdbx_seq_one_letter_code
_entity_poly.pdbx_strand_id
1 'polypeptide(L)'
;MHHHAGEQDNTEALQPYLAGQMSQAEAYQKALLPMRHFMLANTREKDLGIFAELTGQEDADSLEVLPTLTITGAFVTSELRTAFQMGFVIFLPFVVVDLIVASVLMSMGMFMLPPVMISLPFKLMLFVLADGWTLVVQRLVTSFQV
;
A
#
# COMPACT_ATOMS: atom_id res chain seq x y z
N MET A 1 8.09 10.14 -5.70
CA MET A 1 7.52 8.94 -6.32
C MET A 1 6.33 9.23 -7.21
N HIS A 2 5.46 10.14 -6.82
CA HIS A 2 4.29 10.52 -7.62
C HIS A 2 4.56 11.70 -8.56
N HIS A 3 5.76 12.29 -8.49
CA HIS A 3 6.11 13.52 -9.20
C HIS A 3 6.11 13.35 -10.71
N HIS A 4 6.61 12.21 -11.20
CA HIS A 4 6.66 11.95 -12.65
C HIS A 4 5.28 11.87 -13.28
N ALA A 5 4.29 11.31 -12.62
CA ALA A 5 2.93 11.24 -13.13
C ALA A 5 2.32 12.63 -13.30
N GLY A 6 2.55 13.53 -12.34
CA GLY A 6 2.08 14.91 -12.42
C GLY A 6 2.72 15.70 -13.54
N GLU A 7 4.04 15.53 -13.77
CA GLU A 7 4.73 16.18 -14.85
C GLU A 7 4.25 15.70 -16.22
N GLN A 8 4.05 14.41 -16.37
CA GLN A 8 3.52 13.84 -17.61
C GLN A 8 2.11 14.34 -17.91
N ASP A 9 1.25 14.42 -16.89
CA ASP A 9 -0.10 14.97 -17.04
C ASP A 9 -0.06 16.39 -17.56
N ASN A 10 0.85 17.22 -17.03
CA ASN A 10 0.98 18.60 -17.46
C ASN A 10 1.45 18.73 -18.90
N THR A 11 2.46 17.95 -19.31
CA THR A 11 3.04 18.07 -20.65
C THR A 11 2.23 17.35 -21.72
N GLU A 12 1.63 16.21 -21.41
CA GLU A 12 0.98 15.37 -22.43
C GLU A 12 -0.51 15.64 -22.57
N ALA A 13 -1.17 16.17 -21.53
CA ALA A 13 -2.60 16.40 -21.56
C ALA A 13 -2.99 17.87 -21.43
N LEU A 14 -2.53 18.56 -20.40
CA LEU A 14 -2.98 19.93 -20.12
C LEU A 14 -2.53 20.94 -21.15
N GLN A 15 -1.27 20.89 -21.58
CA GLN A 15 -0.77 21.86 -22.55
C GLN A 15 -1.43 21.75 -23.93
N PRO A 16 -1.52 20.53 -24.53
CA PRO A 16 -2.26 20.39 -25.78
C PRO A 16 -3.74 20.74 -25.67
N TYR A 17 -4.38 20.41 -24.56
CA TYR A 17 -5.79 20.75 -24.34
C TYR A 17 -6.00 22.27 -24.29
N LEU A 18 -5.15 22.99 -23.54
CA LEU A 18 -5.21 24.44 -23.42
C LEU A 18 -4.92 25.15 -24.75
N ALA A 19 -4.09 24.52 -25.59
CA ALA A 19 -3.80 25.04 -26.92
C ALA A 19 -4.90 24.72 -27.95
N GLY A 20 -5.95 24.02 -27.58
CA GLY A 20 -7.03 23.62 -28.47
C GLY A 20 -6.67 22.54 -29.46
N GLN A 21 -5.58 21.81 -29.21
CA GLN A 21 -5.07 20.78 -30.13
C GLN A 21 -5.71 19.41 -29.94
N MET A 22 -6.48 19.23 -28.86
CA MET A 22 -7.17 17.97 -28.60
C MET A 22 -8.50 18.21 -27.90
N SER A 23 -9.41 17.27 -28.08
CA SER A 23 -10.72 17.29 -27.44
C SER A 23 -10.60 17.03 -25.91
N GLN A 24 -11.66 17.38 -25.18
CA GLN A 24 -11.72 17.11 -23.75
C GLN A 24 -11.58 15.62 -23.45
N ALA A 25 -12.20 14.76 -24.25
CA ALA A 25 -12.13 13.32 -24.07
C ALA A 25 -10.72 12.80 -24.29
N GLU A 26 -10.03 13.27 -25.32
CA GLU A 26 -8.65 12.89 -25.60
C GLU A 26 -7.69 13.37 -24.52
N ALA A 27 -7.86 14.59 -24.01
CA ALA A 27 -7.07 15.14 -22.93
C ALA A 27 -7.24 14.29 -21.66
N TYR A 28 -8.46 13.90 -21.34
CA TYR A 28 -8.77 13.05 -20.18
C TYR A 28 -8.09 11.70 -20.30
N GLN A 29 -8.17 11.06 -21.47
CA GLN A 29 -7.53 9.75 -21.69
C GLN A 29 -6.02 9.84 -21.54
N LYS A 30 -5.39 10.88 -22.08
CA LYS A 30 -3.93 11.05 -21.98
C LYS A 30 -3.49 11.38 -20.56
N ALA A 31 -4.29 12.16 -19.82
CA ALA A 31 -3.99 12.48 -18.43
C ALA A 31 -4.02 11.25 -17.53
N LEU A 32 -4.86 10.26 -17.85
CA LEU A 32 -4.96 9.02 -17.07
C LEU A 32 -3.80 8.06 -17.31
N LEU A 33 -3.11 8.14 -18.45
CA LEU A 33 -2.06 7.17 -18.79
C LEU A 33 -0.96 7.03 -17.73
N PRO A 34 -0.35 8.11 -17.22
CA PRO A 34 0.69 7.96 -16.20
C PRO A 34 0.14 7.35 -14.91
N MET A 35 -1.07 7.71 -14.52
CA MET A 35 -1.73 7.15 -13.33
C MET A 35 -1.99 5.66 -13.51
N ARG A 36 -2.48 5.25 -14.69
CA ARG A 36 -2.71 3.85 -15.00
C ARG A 36 -1.41 3.05 -14.94
N HIS A 37 -0.33 3.58 -15.51
CA HIS A 37 0.98 2.93 -15.46
C HIS A 37 1.47 2.74 -14.02
N PHE A 38 1.34 3.78 -13.21
CA PHE A 38 1.71 3.71 -11.81
C PHE A 38 0.91 2.64 -11.06
N MET A 39 -0.40 2.64 -11.23
CA MET A 39 -1.28 1.66 -10.56
C MET A 39 -0.97 0.23 -11.00
N LEU A 40 -0.77 0.00 -12.29
CA LEU A 40 -0.44 -1.32 -12.80
C LEU A 40 0.90 -1.82 -12.27
N ALA A 41 1.90 -0.92 -12.17
CA ALA A 41 3.21 -1.28 -11.64
C ALA A 41 3.17 -1.67 -10.15
N ASN A 42 2.18 -1.17 -9.40
CA ASN A 42 2.06 -1.38 -7.97
C ASN A 42 0.89 -2.27 -7.57
N THR A 43 0.26 -2.96 -8.54
CA THR A 43 -0.86 -3.86 -8.28
C THR A 43 -0.43 -5.30 -8.51
N ARG A 44 -0.79 -6.18 -7.58
CA ARG A 44 -0.50 -7.61 -7.72
C ARG A 44 -1.34 -8.19 -8.85
N GLU A 45 -0.71 -9.05 -9.63
CA GLU A 45 -1.36 -9.73 -10.75
C GLU A 45 -2.62 -10.49 -10.31
N LYS A 46 -2.57 -11.09 -9.14
CA LYS A 46 -3.71 -11.79 -8.54
C LYS A 46 -4.90 -10.86 -8.33
N ASP A 47 -4.67 -9.66 -7.81
CA ASP A 47 -5.73 -8.70 -7.55
C ASP A 47 -6.31 -8.16 -8.85
N LEU A 48 -5.47 -7.92 -9.86
CA LEU A 48 -5.94 -7.57 -11.20
C LEU A 48 -6.84 -8.65 -11.79
N GLY A 49 -6.44 -9.92 -11.64
CA GLY A 49 -7.23 -11.05 -12.13
C GLY A 49 -8.60 -11.14 -11.48
N ILE A 50 -8.67 -10.93 -10.15
CA ILE A 50 -9.94 -10.96 -9.41
C ILE A 50 -10.86 -9.84 -9.90
N PHE A 51 -10.37 -8.62 -10.03
CA PHE A 51 -11.19 -7.49 -10.46
C PHE A 51 -11.57 -7.60 -11.94
N ALA A 52 -10.69 -8.14 -12.79
CA ALA A 52 -11.02 -8.41 -14.18
C ALA A 52 -12.19 -9.42 -14.28
N GLU A 53 -12.14 -10.46 -13.48
CA GLU A 53 -13.21 -11.47 -13.44
C GLU A 53 -14.53 -10.85 -12.93
N LEU A 54 -14.48 -10.09 -11.84
CA LEU A 54 -15.67 -9.46 -11.26
C LEU A 54 -16.34 -8.46 -12.21
N THR A 55 -15.56 -7.83 -13.08
CA THR A 55 -16.09 -6.84 -14.03
C THR A 55 -16.31 -7.40 -15.43
N GLY A 56 -16.16 -8.71 -15.61
CA GLY A 56 -16.37 -9.37 -16.92
C GLY A 56 -15.25 -9.14 -17.91
N GLN A 57 -14.05 -8.83 -17.46
CA GLN A 57 -12.89 -8.50 -18.29
C GLN A 57 -11.82 -9.61 -18.31
N GLU A 58 -12.17 -10.82 -17.88
CA GLU A 58 -11.22 -11.93 -17.80
C GLU A 58 -10.61 -12.34 -19.16
N ASP A 59 -11.29 -12.01 -20.25
CA ASP A 59 -10.82 -12.30 -21.61
C ASP A 59 -9.98 -11.18 -22.22
N ALA A 60 -9.63 -10.15 -21.43
CA ALA A 60 -8.82 -9.05 -21.93
C ALA A 60 -7.43 -9.55 -22.34
N ASP A 61 -6.99 -9.20 -23.56
CA ASP A 61 -5.73 -9.66 -24.12
C ASP A 61 -4.51 -9.09 -23.41
N SER A 62 -4.65 -7.89 -22.82
CA SER A 62 -3.58 -7.27 -22.06
C SER A 62 -4.15 -6.43 -20.93
N LEU A 63 -3.30 -6.12 -19.94
CA LEU A 63 -3.67 -5.29 -18.80
C LEU A 63 -3.99 -3.85 -19.21
N GLU A 64 -3.44 -3.40 -20.33
CA GLU A 64 -3.64 -2.04 -20.83
C GLU A 64 -5.07 -1.82 -21.34
N VAL A 65 -5.78 -2.88 -21.69
CA VAL A 65 -7.16 -2.82 -22.18
C VAL A 65 -8.16 -2.71 -21.05
N LEU A 66 -7.77 -3.02 -19.82
CA LEU A 66 -8.68 -3.00 -18.68
C LEU A 66 -9.19 -1.58 -18.40
N PRO A 67 -10.49 -1.43 -18.03
CA PRO A 67 -11.01 -0.14 -17.63
C PRO A 67 -10.24 0.44 -16.43
N THR A 68 -10.09 1.75 -16.41
CA THR A 68 -9.38 2.45 -15.31
C THR A 68 -9.99 2.13 -13.96
N LEU A 69 -11.32 2.04 -13.89
CA LEU A 69 -12.01 1.74 -12.63
C LEU A 69 -11.63 0.34 -12.11
N THR A 70 -11.51 -0.65 -13.01
CA THR A 70 -11.06 -2.00 -12.65
C THR A 70 -9.66 -1.97 -12.08
N ILE A 71 -8.74 -1.26 -12.74
CA ILE A 71 -7.35 -1.11 -12.29
C ILE A 71 -7.30 -0.41 -10.92
N THR A 72 -8.09 0.64 -10.73
CA THR A 72 -8.15 1.37 -9.46
C THR A 72 -8.61 0.48 -8.32
N GLY A 73 -9.65 -0.31 -8.52
CA GLY A 73 -10.11 -1.25 -7.50
C GLY A 73 -9.07 -2.27 -7.13
N ALA A 74 -8.41 -2.86 -8.12
CA ALA A 74 -7.33 -3.82 -7.91
C ALA A 74 -6.14 -3.19 -7.19
N PHE A 75 -5.77 -1.97 -7.57
CA PHE A 75 -4.68 -1.22 -6.95
C PHE A 75 -4.96 -0.96 -5.47
N VAL A 76 -6.15 -0.45 -5.14
CA VAL A 76 -6.53 -0.17 -3.74
C VAL A 76 -6.50 -1.46 -2.91
N THR A 77 -7.04 -2.55 -3.43
CA THR A 77 -7.01 -3.85 -2.75
C THR A 77 -5.58 -4.33 -2.51
N SER A 78 -4.72 -4.19 -3.52
CA SER A 78 -3.32 -4.59 -3.42
C SER A 78 -2.57 -3.75 -2.39
N GLU A 79 -2.82 -2.43 -2.35
CA GLU A 79 -2.20 -1.53 -1.37
C GLU A 79 -2.67 -1.84 0.05
N LEU A 80 -3.96 -2.12 0.25
CA LEU A 80 -4.48 -2.53 1.55
C LEU A 80 -3.83 -3.84 2.03
N ARG A 81 -3.71 -4.81 1.14
CA ARG A 81 -3.04 -6.09 1.46
C ARG A 81 -1.61 -5.86 1.90
N THR A 82 -0.87 -5.03 1.17
CA THR A 82 0.51 -4.68 1.50
C THR A 82 0.59 -3.99 2.86
N ALA A 83 -0.33 -3.06 3.13
CA ALA A 83 -0.37 -2.34 4.41
C ALA A 83 -0.62 -3.30 5.58
N PHE A 84 -1.56 -4.24 5.44
CA PHE A 84 -1.82 -5.24 6.46
C PHE A 84 -0.62 -6.15 6.69
N GLN A 85 0.06 -6.57 5.63
CA GLN A 85 1.26 -7.41 5.74
C GLN A 85 2.39 -6.68 6.46
N MET A 86 2.62 -5.42 6.14
CA MET A 86 3.62 -4.60 6.83
C MET A 86 3.27 -4.41 8.30
N GLY A 87 2.01 -4.10 8.59
CA GLY A 87 1.53 -3.95 9.96
C GLY A 87 1.71 -5.23 10.77
N PHE A 88 1.43 -6.37 10.17
CA PHE A 88 1.59 -7.67 10.81
C PHE A 88 3.06 -7.95 11.15
N VAL A 89 3.97 -7.73 10.20
CA VAL A 89 5.40 -7.95 10.41
C VAL A 89 5.95 -7.05 11.51
N ILE A 90 5.53 -5.79 11.56
CA ILE A 90 5.95 -4.85 12.60
C ILE A 90 5.34 -5.22 13.95
N PHE A 91 4.14 -5.77 13.96
CA PHE A 91 3.41 -6.13 15.16
C PHE A 91 3.95 -7.39 15.86
N LEU A 92 4.48 -8.35 15.10
CA LEU A 92 4.92 -9.64 15.64
C LEU A 92 5.93 -9.53 16.81
N PRO A 93 6.99 -8.73 16.75
CA PRO A 93 7.90 -8.59 17.87
C PRO A 93 7.21 -8.11 19.15
N PHE A 94 6.21 -7.27 19.03
CA PHE A 94 5.46 -6.75 20.19
C PHE A 94 4.58 -7.82 20.81
N VAL A 95 4.00 -8.71 20.02
CA VAL A 95 3.25 -9.86 20.51
C VAL A 95 4.17 -10.80 21.31
N VAL A 96 5.38 -11.03 20.80
CA VAL A 96 6.37 -11.86 21.49
C VAL A 96 6.70 -11.26 22.86
N VAL A 97 6.90 -9.96 22.95
CA VAL A 97 7.16 -9.28 24.22
C VAL A 97 5.98 -9.46 25.18
N ASP A 98 4.75 -9.30 24.70
CA ASP A 98 3.56 -9.53 25.53
C ASP A 98 3.51 -10.94 26.10
N LEU A 99 3.78 -11.94 25.26
CA LEU A 99 3.76 -13.34 25.68
C LEU A 99 4.83 -13.64 26.72
N ILE A 100 6.04 -13.11 26.53
CA ILE A 100 7.16 -13.29 27.47
C ILE A 100 6.80 -12.67 28.82
N VAL A 101 6.32 -11.43 28.82
CA VAL A 101 5.95 -10.72 30.06
C VAL A 101 4.82 -11.45 30.76
N ALA A 102 3.79 -11.87 30.02
CA ALA A 102 2.66 -12.61 30.60
C ALA A 102 3.15 -13.92 31.24
N SER A 103 4.04 -14.66 30.57
CA SER A 103 4.57 -15.91 31.08
C SER A 103 5.37 -15.70 32.35
N VAL A 104 6.22 -14.68 32.41
CA VAL A 104 7.02 -14.35 33.59
C VAL A 104 6.12 -13.97 34.76
N LEU A 105 5.13 -13.10 34.53
CA LEU A 105 4.21 -12.67 35.59
C LEU A 105 3.40 -13.84 36.14
N MET A 106 2.93 -14.72 35.29
CA MET A 106 2.20 -15.92 35.70
C MET A 106 3.08 -16.84 36.52
N SER A 107 4.36 -17.03 36.11
CA SER A 107 5.30 -17.85 36.86
C SER A 107 5.58 -17.31 38.25
N MET A 108 5.52 -15.99 38.42
CA MET A 108 5.73 -15.33 39.72
C MET A 108 4.45 -15.22 40.54
N GLY A 109 3.32 -15.72 40.07
CA GLY A 109 2.04 -15.64 40.75
C GLY A 109 1.36 -14.29 40.71
N MET A 110 1.80 -13.40 39.82
CA MET A 110 1.28 -12.03 39.69
C MET A 110 0.06 -11.98 38.75
N PHE A 111 -1.02 -12.69 39.11
CA PHE A 111 -2.19 -12.78 38.21
C PHE A 111 -3.04 -11.50 38.18
N MET A 112 -2.87 -10.61 39.17
CA MET A 112 -3.64 -9.37 39.28
C MET A 112 -3.07 -8.23 38.44
N LEU A 113 -1.81 -8.34 38.01
CA LEU A 113 -1.20 -7.29 37.19
C LEU A 113 -1.50 -7.50 35.72
N PRO A 114 -2.00 -6.45 35.00
CA PRO A 114 -2.24 -6.59 33.56
C PRO A 114 -0.92 -6.70 32.81
N PRO A 115 -0.66 -7.79 32.07
CA PRO A 115 0.59 -7.96 31.32
C PRO A 115 0.85 -6.84 30.33
N VAL A 116 -0.21 -6.29 29.71
CA VAL A 116 -0.11 -5.21 28.72
C VAL A 116 0.53 -3.97 29.33
N MET A 117 0.16 -3.62 30.57
CA MET A 117 0.70 -2.43 31.26
C MET A 117 2.19 -2.56 31.54
N ILE A 118 2.65 -3.77 31.88
CA ILE A 118 4.05 -4.03 32.19
C ILE A 118 4.88 -4.17 30.93
N SER A 119 4.30 -4.76 29.88
CA SER A 119 5.01 -4.93 28.60
C SER A 119 5.16 -3.64 27.81
N LEU A 120 4.32 -2.63 28.06
CA LEU A 120 4.33 -1.37 27.32
C LEU A 120 5.70 -0.68 27.31
N PRO A 121 6.38 -0.47 28.47
CA PRO A 121 7.71 0.15 28.44
C PRO A 121 8.73 -0.66 27.62
N PHE A 122 8.66 -1.98 27.70
CA PHE A 122 9.57 -2.86 26.93
C PHE A 122 9.31 -2.77 25.42
N LYS A 123 8.05 -2.66 25.03
CA LYS A 123 7.67 -2.48 23.63
C LYS A 123 8.19 -1.16 23.08
N LEU A 124 8.03 -0.08 23.85
CA LEU A 124 8.52 1.23 23.46
C LEU A 124 10.04 1.23 23.32
N MET A 125 10.75 0.58 24.26
CA MET A 125 12.20 0.43 24.18
C MET A 125 12.60 -0.39 22.96
N LEU A 126 11.91 -1.50 22.70
CA LEU A 126 12.18 -2.32 21.54
C LEU A 126 12.00 -1.55 20.24
N PHE A 127 10.93 -0.77 20.15
CA PHE A 127 10.66 0.05 18.97
C PHE A 127 11.77 1.09 18.74
N VAL A 128 12.18 1.77 19.81
CA VAL A 128 13.24 2.78 19.72
C VAL A 128 14.59 2.14 19.38
N LEU A 129 14.94 1.03 20.04
CA LEU A 129 16.22 0.35 19.82
C LEU A 129 16.32 -0.25 18.40
N ALA A 130 15.21 -0.75 17.88
CA ALA A 130 15.15 -1.28 16.52
C ALA A 130 15.01 -0.18 15.46
N ASP A 131 15.03 1.09 15.87
CA ASP A 131 14.79 2.23 14.97
C ASP A 131 13.49 2.03 14.17
N GLY A 132 12.41 1.77 14.90
CA GLY A 132 11.13 1.39 14.30
C GLY A 132 10.56 2.42 13.34
N TRP A 133 10.77 3.70 13.61
CA TRP A 133 10.33 4.78 12.71
C TRP A 133 10.98 4.67 11.33
N THR A 134 12.29 4.43 11.31
CA THR A 134 13.02 4.22 10.05
C THR A 134 12.51 2.99 9.32
N LEU A 135 12.27 1.89 10.05
CA LEU A 135 11.71 0.68 9.45
C LEU A 135 10.34 0.93 8.82
N VAL A 136 9.46 1.65 9.51
CA VAL A 136 8.13 1.98 8.97
C VAL A 136 8.26 2.79 7.69
N VAL A 137 9.06 3.84 7.70
CA VAL A 137 9.26 4.71 6.54
C VAL A 137 9.88 3.94 5.39
N GLN A 138 10.92 3.16 5.63
CA GLN A 138 11.58 2.37 4.60
C GLN A 138 10.61 1.36 3.96
N ARG A 139 9.83 0.65 4.76
CA ARG A 139 8.85 -0.30 4.25
C ARG A 139 7.79 0.36 3.40
N LEU A 140 7.29 1.53 3.83
CA LEU A 140 6.31 2.28 3.06
C LEU A 140 6.88 2.74 1.72
N VAL A 141 8.09 3.30 1.74
CA VAL A 141 8.72 3.82 0.51
C VAL A 141 9.05 2.68 -0.46
N THR A 142 9.62 1.58 0.03
CA THR A 142 10.01 0.46 -0.83
C THR A 142 8.82 -0.37 -1.31
N SER A 143 7.63 -0.19 -0.74
CA SER A 143 6.42 -0.87 -1.22
C SER A 143 5.92 -0.31 -2.55
N PHE A 144 6.34 0.88 -2.95
CA PHE A 144 5.94 1.50 -4.20
C PHE A 144 7.00 1.30 -5.28
N GLN A 145 6.55 0.92 -6.47
CA GLN A 145 7.36 0.83 -7.68
C GLN A 145 7.12 2.06 -8.55
N VAL A 146 8.19 2.67 -9.01
CA VAL A 146 8.13 3.92 -9.77
C VAL A 146 8.33 3.70 -11.26
#